data_8ca6b7ab06edb4e201be4a1b668d71e8
#
_entry.id   8ca6b7ab06edb4e201be4a1b668d71e8
#
_cell.length_a   1.000
_cell.length_b   1.000
_cell.length_c   1.000
_cell.angle_alpha   90.00
_cell.angle_beta   90.00
_cell.angle_gamma   90.00
#
_symmetry.space_group_name_H-M   'P 1'
#
loop_
_entity.id
_entity.type
_entity.pdbx_description
1 polymer ?
#
loop_
_entity_poly.entity_id
_entity_poly.type
_entity_poly.pdbx_seq_one_letter_code
_entity_poly.pdbx_strand_id
1 'polypeptide(L)'
;PEMGGGVHLDLIHEFDYICWIFGVPERHKAFCRSKSSLAIDAIDYAKYLLFYEDFTCDITLNYFRRDYKREIEILFDTVTWKMDLAKNSITNSNGVVIFQSEQSVADTYTGQMRYFFDLVSNSEKDSFNDIIFANEILKLCLDYERP
;
A
#
# COMPACT_ATOMS: atom_id res chain seq x y z
N PRO A 1 15.12 18.21 3.19
CA PRO A 1 14.60 18.18 1.82
C PRO A 1 13.49 19.19 1.66
N GLU A 2 13.71 20.14 0.76
CA GLU A 2 12.77 21.27 0.52
C GLU A 2 11.45 20.78 -0.13
N MET A 3 11.43 19.59 -0.71
CA MET A 3 10.26 19.01 -1.39
C MET A 3 9.49 17.98 -0.54
N GLY A 4 9.88 17.79 0.71
CA GLY A 4 9.28 16.78 1.58
C GLY A 4 9.54 15.37 1.07
N GLY A 5 8.73 14.41 1.50
CA GLY A 5 8.77 13.08 0.95
C GLY A 5 9.61 12.09 1.75
N GLY A 6 9.94 11.05 1.06
CA GLY A 6 10.51 9.83 1.56
C GLY A 6 9.62 8.66 1.18
N VAL A 7 10.20 7.51 1.00
CA VAL A 7 9.53 6.33 0.44
C VAL A 7 8.23 5.96 1.15
N HIS A 8 8.15 6.22 2.45
CA HIS A 8 6.97 5.94 3.26
C HIS A 8 5.79 6.87 2.93
N LEU A 9 6.05 8.13 2.55
CA LEU A 9 5.02 9.08 2.15
C LEU A 9 4.66 8.95 0.67
N ASP A 10 5.64 8.78 -0.20
CA ASP A 10 5.42 8.64 -1.64
C ASP A 10 4.64 7.36 -1.98
N LEU A 11 4.84 6.30 -1.17
CA LEU A 11 4.18 5.01 -1.31
C LEU A 11 3.10 4.78 -0.23
N ILE A 12 2.50 5.85 0.32
CA ILE A 12 1.45 5.76 1.33
C ILE A 12 0.24 4.94 0.87
N HIS A 13 0.00 4.88 -0.43
CA HIS A 13 -1.07 4.08 -1.01
C HIS A 13 -0.91 2.57 -0.75
N GLU A 14 0.29 2.09 -0.42
CA GLU A 14 0.51 0.70 -0.01
C GLU A 14 -0.13 0.41 1.37
N PHE A 15 -0.15 1.40 2.27
CA PHE A 15 -0.88 1.32 3.53
C PHE A 15 -2.38 1.47 3.31
N ASP A 16 -2.77 2.40 2.46
CA ASP A 16 -4.17 2.75 2.21
C ASP A 16 -4.97 1.50 1.80
N TYR A 17 -4.52 0.78 0.78
CA TYR A 17 -5.25 -0.42 0.36
C TYR A 17 -5.13 -1.61 1.35
N ILE A 18 -4.01 -1.75 2.09
CA ILE A 18 -3.90 -2.77 3.13
C ILE A 18 -4.91 -2.49 4.25
N CYS A 19 -4.97 -1.25 4.73
CA CYS A 19 -5.94 -0.87 5.75
C CYS A 19 -7.39 -0.87 5.23
N TRP A 20 -7.60 -0.61 3.95
CA TRP A 20 -8.92 -0.73 3.35
C TRP A 20 -9.41 -2.19 3.30
N ILE A 21 -8.51 -3.15 3.04
CA ILE A 21 -8.85 -4.58 2.97
C ILE A 21 -8.99 -5.20 4.36
N PHE A 22 -8.08 -4.88 5.28
CA PHE A 22 -7.93 -5.58 6.56
C PHE A 22 -8.31 -4.75 7.79
N GLY A 23 -8.66 -3.48 7.60
CA GLY A 23 -8.86 -2.52 8.68
C GLY A 23 -7.56 -1.88 9.17
N VAL A 24 -7.69 -0.91 10.08
CA VAL A 24 -6.55 -0.28 10.74
C VAL A 24 -5.97 -1.27 11.77
N PRO A 25 -4.64 -1.49 11.79
CA PRO A 25 -4.03 -2.43 12.73
C PRO A 25 -4.16 -1.93 14.18
N GLU A 26 -4.25 -2.85 15.14
CA GLU A 26 -4.31 -2.53 16.57
C GLU A 26 -3.04 -1.81 17.06
N ARG A 27 -1.90 -2.19 16.49
CA ARG A 27 -0.58 -1.61 16.78
C ARG A 27 0.37 -1.87 15.62
N HIS A 28 1.46 -1.13 15.58
CA HIS A 28 2.51 -1.35 14.59
C HIS A 28 3.90 -1.08 15.17
N LYS A 29 4.90 -1.50 14.42
CA LYS A 29 6.30 -1.10 14.59
C LYS A 29 6.85 -0.65 13.26
N ALA A 30 7.63 0.42 13.26
CA ALA A 30 8.18 0.98 12.05
C ALA A 30 9.69 1.23 12.16
N PHE A 31 10.38 0.95 11.08
CA PHE A 31 11.79 1.24 10.90
C PHE A 31 11.97 2.01 9.58
N CYS A 32 12.31 3.29 9.69
CA CYS A 32 12.47 4.19 8.55
C CYS A 32 13.89 4.81 8.58
N ARG A 33 14.63 4.66 7.52
CA ARG A 33 16.05 5.12 7.43
C ARG A 33 16.42 5.52 6.00
N SER A 34 17.45 6.34 5.91
CA SER A 34 18.22 6.49 4.68
C SER A 34 19.31 5.42 4.67
N LYS A 35 19.28 4.51 3.71
CA LYS A 35 20.13 3.30 3.66
C LYS A 35 20.91 3.15 2.36
N SER A 36 20.47 3.79 1.29
CA SER A 36 21.05 3.60 -0.03
C SER A 36 22.18 4.57 -0.35
N SER A 37 22.85 4.30 -1.46
CA SER A 37 23.83 5.18 -2.07
C SER A 37 23.23 6.21 -3.05
N LEU A 38 21.91 6.46 -2.98
CA LEU A 38 21.22 7.39 -3.87
C LEU A 38 21.56 8.86 -3.61
N ALA A 39 22.28 9.15 -2.51
CA ALA A 39 22.68 10.49 -2.12
C ALA A 39 21.49 11.48 -2.01
N ILE A 40 20.35 10.98 -1.53
CA ILE A 40 19.16 11.78 -1.27
C ILE A 40 19.02 12.02 0.23
N ASP A 41 18.60 13.24 0.58
CA ASP A 41 18.32 13.62 1.97
C ASP A 41 16.86 13.31 2.32
N ALA A 42 16.46 12.04 2.16
CA ALA A 42 15.13 11.55 2.46
C ALA A 42 15.20 10.10 2.94
N ILE A 43 14.13 9.63 3.59
CA ILE A 43 13.97 8.21 3.93
C ILE A 43 13.81 7.44 2.63
N ASP A 44 14.72 6.51 2.37
CA ASP A 44 14.75 5.68 1.16
C ASP A 44 14.45 4.20 1.41
N TYR A 45 14.34 3.83 2.70
CA TYR A 45 13.92 2.52 3.16
C TYR A 45 12.94 2.65 4.32
N ALA A 46 11.83 1.95 4.23
CA ALA A 46 10.86 1.85 5.30
C ALA A 46 10.36 0.41 5.44
N LYS A 47 10.28 -0.06 6.67
CA LYS A 47 9.68 -1.34 7.01
C LYS A 47 8.69 -1.14 8.15
N TYR A 48 7.49 -1.68 7.98
CA TYR A 48 6.43 -1.66 8.98
C TYR A 48 5.97 -3.07 9.27
N LEU A 49 5.74 -3.36 10.53
CA LEU A 49 5.11 -4.58 10.99
C LEU A 49 3.78 -4.19 11.64
N LEU A 50 2.69 -4.58 11.01
CA LEU A 50 1.33 -4.28 11.43
C LEU A 50 0.76 -5.50 12.17
N PHE A 51 0.18 -5.28 13.34
CA PHE A 51 -0.40 -6.33 14.17
C PHE A 51 -1.91 -6.21 14.18
N TYR A 52 -2.57 -7.26 13.72
CA TYR A 52 -3.99 -7.49 13.80
C TYR A 52 -4.27 -8.59 14.82
N GLU A 53 -5.51 -8.80 15.22
CA GLU A 53 -5.89 -9.81 16.19
C GLU A 53 -5.40 -11.21 15.83
N ASP A 54 -5.66 -11.65 14.58
CA ASP A 54 -5.39 -13.01 14.12
C ASP A 54 -4.16 -13.17 13.22
N PHE A 55 -3.54 -12.07 12.77
CA PHE A 55 -2.40 -12.13 11.85
C PHE A 55 -1.48 -10.92 11.98
N THR A 56 -0.37 -10.99 11.30
CA THR A 56 0.56 -9.86 11.11
C THR A 56 0.77 -9.58 9.63
N CYS A 57 0.94 -8.31 9.29
CA CYS A 57 1.30 -7.89 7.95
C CYS A 57 2.63 -7.13 8.00
N ASP A 58 3.51 -7.41 7.06
CA ASP A 58 4.78 -6.71 6.93
C ASP A 58 4.81 -5.95 5.59
N ILE A 59 5.17 -4.67 5.67
CA ILE A 59 5.29 -3.79 4.51
C ILE A 59 6.76 -3.37 4.41
N THR A 60 7.35 -3.58 3.25
CA THR A 60 8.72 -3.12 2.95
C THR A 60 8.73 -2.24 1.73
N LEU A 61 9.16 -0.98 1.91
CA LEU A 61 9.24 0.03 0.87
C LEU A 61 10.68 0.49 0.68
N ASN A 62 11.12 0.68 -0.54
CA ASN A 62 12.44 1.25 -0.80
C ASN A 62 12.53 1.89 -2.20
N TYR A 63 13.45 2.86 -2.37
CA TYR A 63 13.73 3.55 -3.63
C TYR A 63 14.85 2.91 -4.45
N PHE A 64 15.61 2.00 -3.87
CA PHE A 64 16.87 1.54 -4.46
C PHE A 64 16.79 0.14 -5.08
N ARG A 65 15.59 -0.46 -5.10
CA ARG A 65 15.38 -1.73 -5.82
C ARG A 65 15.62 -1.52 -7.31
N ARG A 66 16.34 -2.45 -7.95
CA ARG A 66 16.76 -2.32 -9.35
C ARG A 66 15.77 -2.92 -10.34
N ASP A 67 14.91 -3.81 -9.87
CA ASP A 67 13.79 -4.39 -10.61
C ASP A 67 12.47 -3.81 -10.10
N TYR A 68 11.52 -3.59 -11.01
CA TYR A 68 10.18 -3.18 -10.58
C TYR A 68 9.46 -4.36 -9.95
N LYS A 69 9.11 -4.21 -8.69
CA LYS A 69 8.39 -5.21 -7.93
C LYS A 69 7.33 -4.56 -7.06
N ARG A 70 6.09 -4.99 -7.22
CA ARG A 70 4.95 -4.61 -6.40
C ARG A 70 4.08 -5.84 -6.18
N GLU A 71 4.27 -6.50 -5.06
CA GLU A 71 3.68 -7.81 -4.76
C GLU A 71 3.13 -7.85 -3.35
N ILE A 72 2.05 -8.63 -3.18
CA ILE A 72 1.51 -9.00 -1.87
C ILE A 72 1.48 -10.52 -1.82
N GLU A 73 1.94 -11.09 -0.72
CA GLU A 73 1.77 -12.51 -0.42
C GLU A 73 0.83 -12.66 0.78
N ILE A 74 -0.17 -13.51 0.66
CA ILE A 74 -1.07 -13.89 1.75
C ILE A 74 -0.90 -15.38 2.01
N LEU A 75 -0.50 -15.71 3.23
CA LEU A 75 -0.28 -17.06 3.68
C LEU A 75 -1.52 -17.53 4.44
N PHE A 76 -2.26 -18.45 3.82
CA PHE A 76 -3.35 -19.16 4.46
C PHE A 76 -2.87 -20.52 4.97
N ASP A 77 -3.62 -21.19 5.82
CA ASP A 77 -3.25 -22.49 6.38
C ASP A 77 -2.99 -23.57 5.31
N THR A 78 -3.66 -23.50 4.18
CA THR A 78 -3.61 -24.54 3.13
C THR A 78 -2.99 -24.08 1.82
N VAL A 79 -2.81 -22.77 1.62
CA VAL A 79 -2.37 -22.22 0.34
C VAL A 79 -1.75 -20.84 0.54
N THR A 80 -0.79 -20.47 -0.29
CA THR A 80 -0.27 -19.10 -0.39
C THR A 80 -0.80 -18.46 -1.67
N TRP A 81 -1.33 -17.24 -1.54
CA TRP A 81 -1.66 -16.41 -2.69
C TRP A 81 -0.57 -15.37 -2.91
N LYS A 82 -0.19 -15.22 -4.15
CA LYS A 82 0.74 -14.18 -4.61
C LYS A 82 0.02 -13.25 -5.57
N MET A 83 -0.07 -11.99 -5.20
CA MET A 83 -0.63 -10.92 -6.02
C MET A 83 0.53 -10.14 -6.64
N ASP A 84 0.59 -10.09 -7.96
CA ASP A 84 1.51 -9.26 -8.73
C ASP A 84 0.73 -8.03 -9.22
N LEU A 85 0.87 -6.91 -8.50
CA LEU A 85 0.15 -5.68 -8.82
C LEU A 85 0.70 -4.97 -10.07
N ALA A 86 1.90 -5.36 -10.51
CA ALA A 86 2.45 -4.87 -11.78
C ALA A 86 1.82 -5.58 -12.99
N LYS A 87 1.41 -6.84 -12.80
CA LYS A 87 0.77 -7.65 -13.83
C LYS A 87 -0.74 -7.80 -13.66
N ASN A 88 -1.31 -7.19 -12.61
CA ASN A 88 -2.73 -7.33 -12.26
C ASN A 88 -3.18 -8.79 -12.16
N SER A 89 -2.40 -9.63 -11.50
CA SER A 89 -2.66 -11.07 -11.42
C SER A 89 -2.57 -11.59 -9.99
N ILE A 90 -3.35 -12.64 -9.70
CA ILE A 90 -3.27 -13.41 -8.48
C ILE A 90 -3.04 -14.86 -8.85
N THR A 91 -2.00 -15.46 -8.29
CA THR A 91 -1.69 -16.89 -8.43
C THR A 91 -1.61 -17.54 -7.05
N ASN A 92 -1.87 -18.82 -7.00
CA ASN A 92 -1.66 -19.58 -5.77
C ASN A 92 -0.34 -20.39 -5.82
N SER A 93 0.04 -20.96 -4.67
CA SER A 93 1.25 -21.79 -4.53
C SER A 93 1.26 -23.06 -5.40
N ASN A 94 0.10 -23.45 -5.95
CA ASN A 94 -0.02 -24.58 -6.88
C ASN A 94 0.14 -24.16 -8.36
N GLY A 95 0.45 -22.87 -8.60
CA GLY A 95 0.61 -22.32 -9.94
C GLY A 95 -0.71 -22.01 -10.67
N VAL A 96 -1.84 -22.08 -9.97
CA VAL A 96 -3.15 -21.74 -10.54
C VAL A 96 -3.34 -20.24 -10.56
N VAL A 97 -3.71 -19.69 -11.71
CA VAL A 97 -4.12 -18.30 -11.85
C VAL A 97 -5.55 -18.17 -11.29
N ILE A 98 -5.69 -17.42 -10.18
CA ILE A 98 -6.98 -17.15 -9.52
C ILE A 98 -7.67 -15.95 -10.15
N PHE A 99 -6.88 -14.95 -10.52
CA PHE A 99 -7.36 -13.71 -11.11
C PHE A 99 -6.35 -13.17 -12.11
N GLN A 100 -6.84 -12.60 -13.17
CA GLN A 100 -6.06 -11.85 -14.15
C GLN A 100 -6.92 -10.72 -14.73
N SER A 101 -6.36 -9.51 -14.78
CA SER A 101 -6.99 -8.36 -15.42
C SER A 101 -6.06 -7.78 -16.47
N GLU A 102 -6.63 -7.38 -17.60
CA GLU A 102 -5.94 -6.64 -18.67
C GLU A 102 -6.12 -5.12 -18.54
N GLN A 103 -6.73 -4.67 -17.43
CA GLN A 103 -6.98 -3.26 -17.18
C GLN A 103 -5.66 -2.48 -17.15
N SER A 104 -5.57 -1.44 -17.97
CA SER A 104 -4.40 -0.56 -17.99
C SER A 104 -4.44 0.47 -16.84
N VAL A 105 -3.32 1.12 -16.57
CA VAL A 105 -3.26 2.24 -15.62
C VAL A 105 -4.19 3.38 -16.06
N ALA A 106 -4.31 3.64 -17.36
CA ALA A 106 -5.23 4.66 -17.89
C ALA A 106 -6.69 4.34 -17.57
N ASP A 107 -7.08 3.06 -17.62
CA ASP A 107 -8.44 2.63 -17.26
C ASP A 107 -8.73 2.85 -15.78
N THR A 108 -7.72 2.66 -14.90
CA THR A 108 -7.89 2.93 -13.46
C THR A 108 -8.13 4.41 -13.20
N TYR A 109 -7.41 5.32 -13.85
CA TYR A 109 -7.67 6.76 -13.76
C TYR A 109 -9.05 7.14 -14.30
N THR A 110 -9.48 6.53 -15.39
CA THR A 110 -10.82 6.76 -15.93
C THR A 110 -11.90 6.31 -14.93
N GLY A 111 -11.71 5.14 -14.29
CA GLY A 111 -12.60 4.63 -13.25
C GLY A 111 -12.65 5.56 -12.03
N GLN A 112 -11.49 6.04 -11.57
CA GLN A 112 -11.38 6.98 -10.46
C GLN A 112 -12.12 8.30 -10.74
N MET A 113 -11.94 8.86 -11.92
CA MET A 113 -12.64 10.10 -12.31
C MET A 113 -14.15 9.90 -12.39
N ARG A 114 -14.63 8.78 -12.93
CA ARG A 114 -16.08 8.47 -12.94
C ARG A 114 -16.63 8.40 -11.53
N TYR A 115 -15.94 7.66 -10.64
CA TYR A 115 -16.34 7.55 -9.24
C TYR A 115 -16.42 8.92 -8.56
N PHE A 116 -15.42 9.80 -8.78
CA PHE A 116 -15.41 11.16 -8.24
C PHE A 116 -16.60 11.98 -8.73
N PHE A 117 -16.89 11.97 -10.04
CA PHE A 117 -18.05 12.69 -10.60
C PHE A 117 -19.38 12.13 -10.10
N ASP A 118 -19.47 10.81 -9.90
CA ASP A 118 -20.65 10.19 -9.30
C ASP A 118 -20.89 10.67 -7.86
N LEU A 119 -19.82 10.78 -7.05
CA LEU A 119 -19.91 11.33 -5.69
C LEU A 119 -20.36 12.79 -5.67
N VAL A 120 -19.79 13.61 -6.54
CA VAL A 120 -20.15 15.05 -6.63
C VAL A 120 -21.60 15.22 -7.09
N SER A 121 -22.08 14.37 -7.98
CA SER A 121 -23.43 14.46 -8.57
C SER A 121 -24.51 13.85 -7.65
N ASN A 122 -24.13 12.94 -6.76
CA ASN A 122 -25.04 12.23 -5.85
C ASN A 122 -24.60 12.44 -4.41
N SER A 123 -25.17 13.46 -3.76
CA SER A 123 -24.83 13.86 -2.39
C SER A 123 -25.22 12.82 -1.31
N GLU A 124 -25.98 11.81 -1.64
CA GLU A 124 -26.37 10.73 -0.72
C GLU A 124 -25.37 9.53 -0.78
N LYS A 125 -24.42 9.58 -1.70
CA LYS A 125 -23.44 8.50 -1.85
C LYS A 125 -22.28 8.69 -0.88
N ASP A 126 -22.12 7.76 0.06
CA ASP A 126 -20.99 7.74 0.96
C ASP A 126 -19.69 7.41 0.21
N SER A 127 -18.63 8.16 0.54
CA SER A 127 -17.29 7.84 0.08
C SER A 127 -16.68 6.76 0.98
N PHE A 128 -16.11 5.71 0.38
CA PHE A 128 -15.33 4.72 1.13
C PHE A 128 -13.93 5.24 1.51
N ASN A 129 -13.54 6.40 0.98
CA ASN A 129 -12.26 7.04 1.26
C ASN A 129 -12.53 8.45 1.81
N ASP A 130 -12.74 8.53 3.11
CA ASP A 130 -12.98 9.80 3.81
C ASP A 130 -11.68 10.36 4.41
N ILE A 131 -11.76 11.65 4.81
CA ILE A 131 -10.62 12.38 5.36
C ILE A 131 -10.17 11.82 6.73
N ILE A 132 -11.08 11.22 7.50
CA ILE A 132 -10.78 10.66 8.82
C ILE A 132 -9.90 9.43 8.64
N PHE A 133 -10.32 8.50 7.76
CA PHE A 133 -9.56 7.31 7.43
C PHE A 133 -8.20 7.67 6.81
N ALA A 134 -8.16 8.59 5.84
CA ALA A 134 -6.91 9.05 5.24
C ALA A 134 -5.94 9.65 6.29
N ASN A 135 -6.45 10.38 7.28
CA ASN A 135 -5.63 10.91 8.36
C ASN A 135 -5.10 9.83 9.32
N GLU A 136 -5.85 8.76 9.55
CA GLU A 136 -5.37 7.60 10.32
C GLU A 136 -4.23 6.88 9.60
N ILE A 137 -4.34 6.67 8.30
CA ILE A 137 -3.28 6.10 7.47
C ILE A 137 -2.02 6.98 7.51
N LEU A 138 -2.18 8.29 7.38
CA LEU A 138 -1.06 9.23 7.46
C LEU A 138 -0.37 9.18 8.83
N LYS A 139 -1.13 9.13 9.93
CA LYS A 139 -0.56 8.99 11.27
C LYS A 139 0.23 7.70 11.42
N LEU A 140 -0.32 6.56 10.98
CA LEU A 140 0.37 5.27 10.98
C LEU A 140 1.69 5.34 10.21
N CYS A 141 1.66 5.95 9.04
CA CYS A 141 2.83 6.11 8.18
C CYS A 141 3.93 6.98 8.82
N LEU A 142 3.56 7.98 9.62
CA LEU A 142 4.48 8.92 10.28
C LEU A 142 4.95 8.48 11.67
N ASP A 143 4.32 7.48 12.25
CA ASP A 143 4.67 6.96 13.58
C ASP A 143 5.78 5.93 13.49
N TYR A 144 7.02 6.41 13.45
CA TYR A 144 8.24 5.61 13.45
C TYR A 144 9.30 6.23 14.36
N GLU A 145 10.14 5.38 14.94
CA GLU A 145 11.28 5.83 15.72
C GLU A 145 12.29 6.55 14.81
N ARG A 146 12.55 7.80 15.13
CA ARG A 146 13.63 8.56 14.47
C ARG A 146 14.98 8.09 15.01
N PRO A 147 16.04 8.04 14.19
CA PRO A 147 17.40 7.68 14.64
C PRO A 147 17.96 8.70 15.61
#